data_d951fa3be4161c69c1a75167f99511b5
#
_entry.id   d951fa3be4161c69c1a75167f99511b5
#
_cell.length_a   1.000
_cell.length_b   1.000
_cell.length_c   1.000
_cell.angle_alpha   90.00
_cell.angle_beta   90.00
_cell.angle_gamma   90.00
#
_symmetry.space_group_name_H-M   'P 1'
#
loop_
_entity.id
_entity.type
_entity.pdbx_description
1 polymer ?
#
loop_
_entity_poly.entity_id
_entity_poly.type
_entity_poly.pdbx_seq_one_letter_code
_entity_poly.pdbx_strand_id
1 'polypeptide(L)'
;MLLAKRGFKVTLFEKEHTVGGRNAAIVKNGYKFDVGPTFLMMKFILDEVFEEAGRNVDDYMEFTRLEPMYRLQFDDVRLEPTTVKEAMIQQLETSFPGSSKGYEKFLKTESSRFDRMYPCLQKDYSSYKKFLSL
;
A
#
# COMPACT_ATOMS: atom_id res chain seq x y z
N MET A 1 15.58 -5.21 -11.30
CA MET A 1 16.39 -4.24 -10.57
C MET A 1 17.40 -4.96 -9.65
N LEU A 2 16.99 -5.68 -8.59
CA LEU A 2 17.86 -6.33 -7.61
C LEU A 2 18.84 -7.37 -8.21
N LEU A 3 18.34 -8.25 -9.10
CA LEU A 3 19.22 -9.22 -9.79
C LEU A 3 20.29 -8.52 -10.64
N ALA A 4 19.93 -7.47 -11.36
CA ALA A 4 20.91 -6.71 -12.15
C ALA A 4 21.98 -6.05 -11.26
N LYS A 5 21.59 -5.51 -10.09
CA LYS A 5 22.56 -5.00 -9.11
C LYS A 5 23.51 -6.06 -8.61
N ARG A 6 23.06 -7.30 -8.47
CA ARG A 6 23.90 -8.45 -8.08
C ARG A 6 24.75 -8.99 -9.23
N GLY A 7 24.79 -8.30 -10.37
CA GLY A 7 25.64 -8.64 -11.52
C GLY A 7 25.02 -9.66 -12.49
N PHE A 8 23.76 -10.07 -12.31
CA PHE A 8 23.11 -10.97 -13.26
C PHE A 8 22.73 -10.24 -14.54
N LYS A 9 22.91 -10.90 -15.68
CA LYS A 9 22.32 -10.47 -16.95
C LYS A 9 20.84 -10.83 -16.93
N VAL A 10 19.98 -9.83 -16.88
CA VAL A 10 18.52 -10.01 -16.77
C VAL A 10 17.86 -9.75 -18.11
N THR A 11 17.03 -10.70 -18.57
CA THR A 11 16.16 -10.54 -19.72
C THR A 11 14.71 -10.68 -19.24
N LEU A 12 13.86 -9.72 -19.56
CA LEU A 12 12.45 -9.70 -19.19
C LEU A 12 11.61 -9.90 -20.45
N PHE A 13 10.70 -10.88 -20.40
CA PHE A 13 9.76 -11.17 -21.47
C PHE A 13 8.36 -10.72 -21.04
N GLU A 14 7.71 -9.94 -21.89
CA GLU A 14 6.32 -9.50 -21.69
C GLU A 14 5.52 -9.90 -22.95
N LYS A 15 4.34 -10.50 -22.76
CA LYS A 15 3.45 -10.92 -23.86
C LYS A 15 2.54 -9.81 -24.34
N GLU A 16 2.28 -8.83 -23.51
CA GLU A 16 1.42 -7.70 -23.82
C GLU A 16 2.24 -6.56 -24.47
N HIS A 17 1.57 -5.66 -25.17
CA HIS A 17 2.22 -4.51 -25.82
C HIS A 17 2.81 -3.50 -24.82
N THR A 18 2.35 -3.53 -23.56
CA THR A 18 2.83 -2.65 -22.49
C THR A 18 3.22 -3.47 -21.27
N VAL A 19 4.29 -3.06 -20.62
CA VAL A 19 4.71 -3.66 -19.33
C VAL A 19 3.79 -3.21 -18.19
N GLY A 20 3.74 -3.99 -17.10
CA GLY A 20 3.04 -3.59 -15.87
C GLY A 20 1.90 -4.55 -15.47
N GLY A 21 1.46 -5.43 -16.36
CA GLY A 21 0.42 -6.40 -16.03
C GLY A 21 -0.85 -5.71 -15.49
N ARG A 22 -1.23 -6.02 -14.24
CA ARG A 22 -2.42 -5.40 -13.59
C ARG A 22 -2.25 -3.92 -13.27
N ASN A 23 -1.03 -3.39 -13.28
CA ASN A 23 -0.75 -1.97 -13.09
C ASN A 23 -0.64 -1.21 -14.43
N ALA A 24 -0.77 -1.92 -15.57
CA ALA A 24 -0.78 -1.27 -16.86
C ALA A 24 -2.06 -0.44 -17.03
N ALA A 25 -1.92 0.77 -17.57
CA ALA A 25 -3.06 1.60 -17.89
C ALA A 25 -3.59 1.32 -19.28
N ILE A 26 -4.90 1.51 -19.50
CA ILE A 26 -5.50 1.57 -20.82
C ILE A 26 -5.39 2.99 -21.34
N VAL A 27 -4.72 3.16 -22.48
CA VAL A 27 -4.65 4.45 -23.19
C VAL A 27 -5.55 4.39 -24.43
N LYS A 28 -6.56 5.25 -24.50
CA LYS A 28 -7.49 5.31 -25.60
C LYS A 28 -7.88 6.76 -25.90
N ASN A 29 -7.74 7.16 -27.16
CA ASN A 29 -8.13 8.52 -27.63
C ASN A 29 -7.48 9.65 -26.82
N GLY A 30 -6.22 9.49 -26.38
CA GLY A 30 -5.52 10.48 -25.56
C GLY A 30 -5.84 10.44 -24.07
N TYR A 31 -6.77 9.62 -23.65
CA TYR A 31 -7.11 9.41 -22.23
C TYR A 31 -6.39 8.18 -21.67
N LYS A 32 -5.94 8.30 -20.43
CA LYS A 32 -5.32 7.20 -19.65
C LYS A 32 -6.25 6.77 -18.52
N PHE A 33 -6.53 5.47 -18.46
CA PHE A 33 -7.37 4.86 -17.43
C PHE A 33 -6.57 3.82 -16.66
N ASP A 34 -6.47 4.00 -15.37
CA ASP A 34 -5.91 3.00 -14.48
C ASP A 34 -6.98 1.92 -14.25
N VAL A 35 -6.63 0.66 -14.54
CA VAL A 35 -7.56 -0.48 -14.44
C VAL A 35 -7.24 -1.42 -13.27
N GLY A 36 -6.21 -1.10 -12.53
CA GLY A 36 -5.72 -1.87 -11.39
C GLY A 36 -5.65 -1.01 -10.12
N PRO A 37 -4.65 -1.26 -9.29
CA PRO A 37 -4.42 -0.49 -8.07
C PRO A 37 -4.19 0.99 -8.39
N THR A 38 -4.99 1.85 -7.75
CA THR A 38 -4.90 3.32 -7.91
C THR A 38 -4.14 3.98 -6.76
N PHE A 39 -3.98 3.26 -5.63
CA PHE A 39 -3.30 3.77 -4.45
C PHE A 39 -2.10 2.90 -4.08
N LEU A 40 -0.97 3.53 -3.80
CA LEU A 40 0.16 2.87 -3.17
C LEU A 40 0.05 3.04 -1.65
N MET A 41 -0.37 1.99 -0.95
CA MET A 41 -0.60 2.06 0.49
C MET A 41 0.66 1.87 1.34
N MET A 42 1.68 1.20 0.81
CA MET A 42 2.89 0.82 1.54
C MET A 42 4.13 1.31 0.80
N LYS A 43 4.25 2.64 0.63
CA LYS A 43 5.38 3.27 -0.09
C LYS A 43 6.73 2.83 0.47
N PHE A 44 6.83 2.64 1.79
CA PHE A 44 8.08 2.25 2.45
C PHE A 44 8.65 0.92 1.92
N ILE A 45 7.83 -0.05 1.50
CA ILE A 45 8.32 -1.30 0.87
C ILE A 45 8.96 -1.00 -0.49
N LEU A 46 8.37 -0.06 -1.24
CA LEU A 46 8.95 0.36 -2.51
C LEU A 46 10.27 1.09 -2.29
N ASP A 47 10.33 1.96 -1.27
CA ASP A 47 11.55 2.67 -0.87
C ASP A 47 12.66 1.66 -0.53
N GLU A 48 12.38 0.66 0.33
CA GLU A 48 13.34 -0.42 0.68
C GLU A 48 13.89 -1.15 -0.56
N VAL A 49 13.03 -1.48 -1.53
CA VAL A 49 13.45 -2.17 -2.76
C VAL A 49 14.35 -1.30 -3.63
N PHE A 50 14.06 0.00 -3.72
CA PHE A 50 14.88 0.94 -4.48
C PHE A 50 16.23 1.18 -3.78
N GLU A 51 16.24 1.36 -2.46
CA GLU A 51 17.44 1.49 -1.64
C GLU A 51 18.33 0.23 -1.74
N GLU A 52 17.75 -0.97 -1.62
CA GLU A 52 18.48 -2.22 -1.83
C GLU A 52 19.09 -2.28 -3.24
N ALA A 53 18.43 -1.70 -4.24
CA ALA A 53 18.97 -1.59 -5.59
C ALA A 53 20.03 -0.48 -5.74
N GLY A 54 20.27 0.35 -4.72
CA GLY A 54 21.17 1.50 -4.77
C GLY A 54 20.57 2.66 -5.57
N ARG A 55 19.28 2.83 -5.50
CA ARG A 55 18.50 3.86 -6.20
C ARG A 55 17.59 4.60 -5.21
N ASN A 56 17.18 5.81 -5.57
CA ASN A 56 16.13 6.51 -4.86
C ASN A 56 14.85 6.44 -5.69
N VAL A 57 13.74 6.06 -5.09
CA VAL A 57 12.45 5.95 -5.78
C VAL A 57 11.96 7.29 -6.32
N ASP A 58 12.24 8.39 -5.60
CA ASP A 58 11.79 9.74 -5.95
C ASP A 58 12.49 10.28 -7.22
N ASP A 59 13.59 9.65 -7.67
CA ASP A 59 14.21 9.95 -8.97
C ASP A 59 13.41 9.39 -10.16
N TYR A 60 12.44 8.48 -9.90
CA TYR A 60 11.69 7.74 -10.92
C TYR A 60 10.19 7.98 -10.86
N MET A 61 9.66 8.31 -9.69
CA MET A 61 8.23 8.41 -9.45
C MET A 61 7.94 9.57 -8.49
N GLU A 62 6.91 10.35 -8.82
CA GLU A 62 6.38 11.36 -7.93
C GLU A 62 5.16 10.80 -7.18
N PHE A 63 5.14 10.98 -5.86
CA PHE A 63 4.05 10.53 -5.01
C PHE A 63 3.36 11.70 -4.33
N THR A 64 2.04 11.75 -4.49
CA THR A 64 1.19 12.70 -3.77
C THR A 64 0.45 11.99 -2.67
N ARG A 65 0.60 12.45 -1.42
CA ARG A 65 -0.21 11.95 -0.31
C ARG A 65 -1.62 12.49 -0.42
N LEU A 66 -2.59 11.59 -0.42
CA LEU A 66 -4.00 11.96 -0.45
C LEU A 66 -4.53 12.15 0.98
N GLU A 67 -5.08 13.34 1.25
CA GLU A 67 -5.70 13.67 2.53
C GLU A 67 -6.90 14.60 2.27
N PRO A 68 -8.12 14.15 2.46
CA PRO A 68 -8.53 12.78 2.77
C PRO A 68 -8.23 11.80 1.63
N MET A 69 -8.05 10.50 1.97
CA MET A 69 -7.70 9.50 0.97
C MET A 69 -8.84 9.24 -0.02
N TYR A 70 -10.07 9.20 0.46
CA TYR A 70 -11.29 9.05 -0.34
C TYR A 70 -12.49 9.53 0.47
N ARG A 71 -13.65 9.56 -0.18
CA ARG A 71 -14.94 9.85 0.47
C ARG A 71 -15.84 8.63 0.39
N LEU A 72 -16.40 8.25 1.53
CA LEU A 72 -17.50 7.31 1.61
C LEU A 72 -18.80 8.11 1.67
N GLN A 73 -19.64 7.92 0.68
CA GLN A 73 -20.95 8.59 0.58
C GLN A 73 -22.04 7.55 0.69
N PHE A 74 -22.85 7.68 1.73
CA PHE A 74 -24.11 6.96 1.93
C PHE A 74 -25.27 7.94 1.79
N ASP A 75 -26.50 7.49 1.91
CA ASP A 75 -27.68 8.35 1.73
C ASP A 75 -27.69 9.49 2.76
N ASP A 76 -27.40 9.18 4.02
CA ASP A 76 -27.47 10.07 5.18
C ASP A 76 -26.12 10.32 5.88
N VAL A 77 -25.07 9.60 5.48
CA VAL A 77 -23.75 9.67 6.12
C VAL A 77 -22.67 9.92 5.08
N ARG A 78 -21.78 10.85 5.39
CA ARG A 78 -20.56 11.09 4.64
C ARG A 78 -19.37 10.97 5.57
N LEU A 79 -18.37 10.15 5.17
CA LEU A 79 -17.10 10.00 5.85
C LEU A 79 -15.96 10.30 4.91
N GLU A 80 -14.97 11.01 5.42
CA GLU A 80 -13.71 11.30 4.73
C GLU A 80 -12.56 10.74 5.59
N PRO A 81 -12.16 9.50 5.34
CA PRO A 81 -11.07 8.88 6.09
C PRO A 81 -9.79 9.71 6.03
N THR A 82 -9.24 9.98 7.20
CA THR A 82 -8.05 10.78 7.40
C THR A 82 -7.05 10.05 8.30
N THR A 83 -5.77 10.35 8.15
CA THR A 83 -4.72 9.85 9.03
C THR A 83 -4.64 10.61 10.36
N VAL A 84 -5.35 11.73 10.48
CA VAL A 84 -5.46 12.49 11.74
C VAL A 84 -6.47 11.80 12.63
N LYS A 85 -5.97 11.10 13.65
CA LYS A 85 -6.78 10.23 14.52
C LYS A 85 -7.95 10.97 15.16
N GLU A 86 -7.70 12.15 15.69
CA GLU A 86 -8.70 12.98 16.39
C GLU A 86 -9.83 13.39 15.44
N ALA A 87 -9.48 13.80 14.22
CA ALA A 87 -10.45 14.18 13.20
C ALA A 87 -11.30 12.98 12.77
N MET A 88 -10.70 11.79 12.63
CA MET A 88 -11.44 10.58 12.31
C MET A 88 -12.39 10.17 13.43
N ILE A 89 -11.95 10.24 14.69
CA ILE A 89 -12.78 9.97 15.86
C ILE A 89 -13.98 10.92 15.90
N GLN A 90 -13.77 12.20 15.64
CA GLN A 90 -14.84 13.20 15.61
C GLN A 90 -15.87 12.91 14.51
N GLN A 91 -15.42 12.57 13.31
CA GLN A 91 -16.32 12.18 12.21
C GLN A 91 -17.16 10.95 12.58
N LEU A 92 -16.52 9.93 13.15
CA LEU A 92 -17.20 8.70 13.57
C LEU A 92 -18.20 8.96 14.68
N GLU A 93 -17.85 9.73 15.69
CA GLU A 93 -18.74 10.04 16.82
C GLU A 93 -19.95 10.87 16.36
N THR A 94 -19.74 11.77 15.40
CA THR A 94 -20.83 12.57 14.81
C THR A 94 -21.80 11.70 13.99
N SER A 95 -21.28 10.78 13.20
CA SER A 95 -22.07 9.93 12.30
C SER A 95 -22.66 8.70 13.02
N PHE A 96 -21.94 8.19 14.02
CA PHE A 96 -22.27 6.98 14.76
C PHE A 96 -21.96 7.17 16.25
N PRO A 97 -22.84 7.84 17.01
CA PRO A 97 -22.60 8.14 18.42
C PRO A 97 -22.21 6.90 19.24
N GLY A 98 -21.17 7.02 20.04
CA GLY A 98 -20.63 5.95 20.89
C GLY A 98 -19.63 5.02 20.19
N SER A 99 -19.31 5.23 18.90
CA SER A 99 -18.39 4.36 18.15
C SER A 99 -16.90 4.66 18.39
N SER A 100 -16.56 5.82 18.91
CA SER A 100 -15.18 6.29 19.10
C SER A 100 -14.30 5.30 19.88
N LYS A 101 -14.81 4.77 21.00
CA LYS A 101 -14.10 3.77 21.82
C LYS A 101 -13.81 2.47 21.06
N GLY A 102 -14.78 2.04 20.25
CA GLY A 102 -14.62 0.86 19.37
C GLY A 102 -13.53 1.06 18.35
N TYR A 103 -13.52 2.22 17.72
CA TYR A 103 -12.49 2.60 16.74
C TYR A 103 -11.10 2.68 17.36
N GLU A 104 -10.94 3.30 18.51
CA GLU A 104 -9.64 3.36 19.20
C GLU A 104 -9.12 1.96 19.57
N LYS A 105 -10.01 1.09 20.09
CA LYS A 105 -9.66 -0.31 20.39
C LYS A 105 -9.25 -1.06 19.11
N PHE A 106 -9.97 -0.85 18.02
CA PHE A 106 -9.64 -1.43 16.71
C PHE A 106 -8.24 -1.00 16.26
N LEU A 107 -7.96 0.30 16.22
CA LEU A 107 -6.65 0.83 15.81
C LEU A 107 -5.52 0.23 16.66
N LYS A 108 -5.67 0.21 17.99
CA LYS A 108 -4.67 -0.37 18.89
C LYS A 108 -4.43 -1.85 18.62
N THR A 109 -5.50 -2.61 18.39
CA THR A 109 -5.42 -4.05 18.13
C THR A 109 -4.74 -4.33 16.80
N GLU A 110 -5.16 -3.62 15.74
CA GLU A 110 -4.64 -3.85 14.39
C GLU A 110 -3.20 -3.34 14.23
N SER A 111 -2.83 -2.23 14.85
CA SER A 111 -1.43 -1.79 14.91
C SER A 111 -0.55 -2.84 15.56
N SER A 112 -0.95 -3.34 16.74
CA SER A 112 -0.19 -4.41 17.41
C SER A 112 -0.12 -5.71 16.59
N ARG A 113 -1.18 -6.04 15.84
CA ARG A 113 -1.18 -7.18 14.93
C ARG A 113 -0.21 -6.95 13.76
N PHE A 114 -0.24 -5.78 13.16
CA PHE A 114 0.67 -5.41 12.08
C PHE A 114 2.13 -5.50 12.52
N ASP A 115 2.48 -4.92 13.67
CA ASP A 115 3.85 -4.93 14.20
C ASP A 115 4.40 -6.34 14.40
N ARG A 116 3.53 -7.30 14.74
CA ARG A 116 3.91 -8.72 14.89
C ARG A 116 3.99 -9.46 13.56
N MET A 117 3.10 -9.14 12.64
CA MET A 117 3.00 -9.84 11.35
C MET A 117 4.00 -9.32 10.31
N TYR A 118 4.29 -8.03 10.32
CA TYR A 118 5.15 -7.41 9.32
C TYR A 118 6.54 -8.07 9.23
N PRO A 119 7.26 -8.34 10.35
CA PRO A 119 8.52 -9.05 10.28
C PRO A 119 8.41 -10.47 9.68
N CYS A 120 7.23 -11.09 9.77
CA CYS A 120 6.98 -12.39 9.17
C CYS A 120 6.95 -12.33 7.64
N LEU A 121 6.48 -11.21 7.04
CA LEU A 121 6.45 -11.03 5.60
C LEU A 121 7.85 -10.96 4.96
N GLN A 122 8.86 -10.66 5.75
CA GLN A 122 10.24 -10.52 5.30
C GLN A 122 11.07 -11.81 5.51
N LYS A 123 10.45 -12.87 6.04
CA LYS A 123 11.13 -14.13 6.31
C LYS A 123 10.96 -15.12 5.17
N ASP A 124 11.99 -15.94 4.97
CA ASP A 124 11.94 -17.07 4.05
C ASP A 124 11.33 -18.29 4.75
N TYR A 125 10.16 -18.70 4.30
CA TYR A 125 9.45 -19.91 4.76
C TYR A 125 9.59 -21.10 3.78
N SER A 126 10.61 -21.13 2.94
CA SER A 126 10.83 -22.16 1.91
C SER A 126 11.06 -23.56 2.47
N SER A 127 11.31 -23.70 3.79
CA SER A 127 11.48 -25.01 4.43
C SER A 127 10.71 -25.11 5.75
N TYR A 128 10.31 -26.34 6.10
CA TYR A 128 9.61 -26.62 7.35
C TYR A 128 10.40 -26.19 8.60
N LYS A 129 11.75 -26.32 8.55
CA LYS A 129 12.62 -25.86 9.65
C LYS A 129 12.59 -24.33 9.79
N LYS A 130 12.57 -23.59 8.68
CA LYS A 130 12.49 -22.12 8.71
C LYS A 130 11.10 -21.63 9.17
N PHE A 131 10.05 -22.37 8.82
CA PHE A 131 8.70 -22.06 9.29
C PHE A 131 8.55 -22.22 10.80
N LEU A 132 9.16 -23.26 11.38
CA LEU A 132 9.09 -23.52 12.83
C LEU A 132 10.12 -22.74 13.67
N SER A 133 11.00 -21.96 13.04
CA SER A 133 12.01 -21.13 13.74
C SER A 133 11.51 -19.74 14.12
N LEU A 134 10.20 -19.62 14.34
CA LEU A 134 9.54 -18.38 14.78
C LEU A 134 9.83 -18.06 16.22
#